data_cf350079e1fa33769669d23edf487e6e
#
_entry.id   cf350079e1fa33769669d23edf487e6e
#
_cell.length_a   1.000
_cell.length_b   1.000
_cell.length_c   1.000
_cell.angle_alpha   90.00
_cell.angle_beta   90.00
_cell.angle_gamma   90.00
#
_symmetry.space_group_name_H-M   'P 1'
#
loop_
_entity.id
_entity.type
_entity.pdbx_description
1 polymer ?
#
loop_
_entity_poly.entity_id
_entity_poly.type
_entity_poly.pdbx_seq_one_letter_code
_entity_poly.pdbx_strand_id
1 'polypeptide(L)'
;MGIPSGQITVETVRGTIRIAPHVVHTLAYSATMGTYGIVGIASRYTGDDATHTDPRRGIDVEFITGQDVRTHVRIFLHVVVEYGVQLRSVTSRLQHQVAYAVQHSTGYIVDSVYVHVAGLRVTSVADAATNARLADA
;
A
#
# COMPACT_ATOMS: atom_id res chain seq x y z
N MET A 1 -19.20 8.91 23.09
CA MET A 1 -18.63 7.63 23.15
C MET A 1 -17.80 7.32 21.94
N GLY A 2 -16.55 7.16 22.11
CA GLY A 2 -15.66 7.04 20.98
C GLY A 2 -15.56 5.63 20.44
N ILE A 3 -15.76 5.49 19.15
CA ILE A 3 -15.24 4.33 18.46
C ILE A 3 -13.75 4.54 18.37
N PRO A 4 -12.92 3.54 18.69
CA PRO A 4 -11.48 3.71 18.54
C PRO A 4 -11.13 4.18 17.13
N SER A 5 -10.15 5.05 17.06
CA SER A 5 -9.74 5.64 15.80
C SER A 5 -9.48 4.55 14.76
N GLY A 6 -10.14 4.66 13.63
CA GLY A 6 -9.96 3.71 12.55
C GLY A 6 -10.77 2.43 12.66
N GLN A 7 -11.46 2.21 13.76
CA GLN A 7 -12.30 1.03 13.87
C GLN A 7 -13.68 1.34 13.32
N ILE A 8 -14.08 0.61 12.31
CA ILE A 8 -15.33 0.84 11.62
C ILE A 8 -16.32 -0.25 11.99
N THR A 9 -17.52 0.18 12.35
CA THR A 9 -18.62 -0.69 12.69
C THR A 9 -19.70 -0.54 11.64
N VAL A 10 -20.11 -1.65 11.06
CA VAL A 10 -21.20 -1.70 10.09
C VAL A 10 -22.33 -2.49 10.68
N GLU A 11 -23.50 -1.91 10.72
CA GLU A 11 -24.69 -2.61 11.20
C GLU A 11 -25.42 -3.22 10.02
N THR A 12 -25.79 -4.47 10.18
CA THR A 12 -26.57 -5.21 9.19
C THR A 12 -27.87 -5.70 9.82
N VAL A 13 -28.75 -6.24 9.00
CA VAL A 13 -30.00 -6.81 9.52
C VAL A 13 -29.75 -8.01 10.43
N ARG A 14 -28.56 -8.59 10.40
CA ARG A 14 -28.22 -9.77 11.20
C ARG A 14 -27.28 -9.47 12.36
N GLY A 15 -26.92 -8.21 12.54
CA GLY A 15 -26.03 -7.84 13.63
C GLY A 15 -25.05 -6.79 13.23
N THR A 16 -23.88 -6.85 13.84
CA THR A 16 -22.86 -5.82 13.68
C THR A 16 -21.58 -6.47 13.19
N ILE A 17 -20.92 -5.81 12.21
CA ILE A 17 -19.62 -6.22 11.72
C ILE A 17 -18.64 -5.14 12.10
N ARG A 18 -17.54 -5.54 12.70
CA ARG A 18 -16.48 -4.64 13.10
C ARG A 18 -15.20 -5.01 12.37
N ILE A 19 -14.59 -4.03 11.72
CA ILE A 19 -13.35 -4.24 10.97
C ILE A 19 -12.27 -3.44 11.66
N ALA A 20 -11.21 -4.11 12.08
CA ALA A 20 -10.07 -3.45 12.71
C ALA A 20 -9.29 -2.64 11.67
N PRO A 21 -8.70 -1.50 12.07
CA PRO A 21 -7.99 -0.65 11.11
C PRO A 21 -6.85 -1.36 10.39
N HIS A 22 -6.14 -2.24 11.08
CA HIS A 22 -5.01 -2.92 10.47
C HIS A 22 -5.40 -3.89 9.35
N VAL A 23 -6.68 -4.22 9.22
CA VAL A 23 -7.14 -5.03 8.09
C VAL A 23 -6.92 -4.28 6.78
N VAL A 24 -7.22 -2.98 6.77
CA VAL A 24 -6.97 -2.17 5.58
C VAL A 24 -5.48 -2.08 5.29
N HIS A 25 -4.65 -1.94 6.32
CA HIS A 25 -3.20 -1.94 6.15
C HIS A 25 -2.71 -3.24 5.52
N THR A 26 -3.22 -4.36 6.00
CA THR A 26 -2.83 -5.67 5.48
C THR A 26 -3.27 -5.86 4.04
N LEU A 27 -4.48 -5.44 3.71
CA LEU A 27 -4.97 -5.51 2.34
C LEU A 27 -4.13 -4.64 1.40
N ALA A 28 -3.82 -3.43 1.84
CA ALA A 28 -2.99 -2.52 1.05
C ALA A 28 -1.58 -3.08 0.88
N TYR A 29 -1.01 -3.66 1.92
CA TYR A 29 0.31 -4.28 1.84
C TYR A 29 0.32 -5.43 0.84
N SER A 30 -0.65 -6.31 0.93
CA SER A 30 -0.74 -7.46 0.03
C SER A 30 -0.85 -7.02 -1.43
N ALA A 31 -1.72 -6.04 -1.69
CA ALA A 31 -1.89 -5.51 -3.04
C ALA A 31 -0.61 -4.83 -3.54
N THR A 32 0.07 -4.10 -2.66
CA THR A 32 1.31 -3.41 -3.00
C THR A 32 2.39 -4.40 -3.39
N MET A 33 2.59 -5.42 -2.57
CA MET A 33 3.63 -6.42 -2.84
C MET A 33 3.29 -7.30 -4.04
N GLY A 34 2.03 -7.35 -4.43
CA GLY A 34 1.61 -8.06 -5.63
C GLY A 34 1.73 -7.25 -6.91
N THR A 35 2.12 -6.00 -6.82
CA THR A 35 2.26 -5.13 -7.98
C THR A 35 3.66 -5.27 -8.57
N TYR A 36 3.73 -5.53 -9.86
CA TYR A 36 5.01 -5.66 -10.54
C TYR A 36 5.81 -4.38 -10.44
N GLY A 37 7.09 -4.51 -10.13
CA GLY A 37 7.99 -3.38 -10.00
C GLY A 37 8.16 -2.84 -8.60
N ILE A 38 7.30 -3.23 -7.67
CA ILE A 38 7.40 -2.84 -6.27
C ILE A 38 8.22 -3.91 -5.54
N VAL A 39 9.31 -3.50 -4.90
CA VAL A 39 10.16 -4.43 -4.18
C VAL A 39 9.99 -4.36 -2.68
N GLY A 40 9.35 -3.32 -2.18
CA GLY A 40 9.12 -3.23 -0.76
C GLY A 40 8.43 -1.96 -0.34
N ILE A 41 8.21 -1.86 0.94
CA ILE A 41 7.59 -0.70 1.57
C ILE A 41 8.64 -0.04 2.46
N ALA A 42 8.83 1.25 2.27
CA ALA A 42 9.82 2.00 3.03
C ALA A 42 9.22 2.51 4.32
N SER A 43 10.04 2.53 5.37
CA SER A 43 9.63 3.16 6.61
C SER A 43 9.68 4.68 6.44
N ARG A 44 8.60 5.35 6.73
CA ARG A 44 8.58 6.81 6.66
C ARG A 44 9.40 7.45 7.76
N TYR A 45 9.69 6.71 8.84
CA TYR A 45 10.39 7.27 9.98
C TYR A 45 11.89 7.27 9.81
N THR A 46 12.42 6.26 9.16
CA THR A 46 13.86 6.13 9.01
C THR A 46 14.38 6.60 7.68
N GLY A 47 13.50 6.77 6.70
CA GLY A 47 13.91 7.04 5.34
C GLY A 47 14.71 5.89 4.74
N ASP A 48 14.68 4.76 5.37
CA ASP A 48 15.39 3.58 4.97
C ASP A 48 14.65 2.92 3.81
N ASP A 49 15.39 2.43 2.84
CA ASP A 49 14.80 1.71 1.74
C ASP A 49 14.65 0.21 2.05
N ALA A 50 14.91 -0.18 3.28
CA ALA A 50 14.76 -1.56 3.67
C ALA A 50 13.30 -1.99 3.58
N THR A 51 13.08 -3.19 3.10
CA THR A 51 11.73 -3.75 3.04
C THR A 51 11.31 -4.17 4.44
N HIS A 52 10.06 -3.91 4.75
CA HIS A 52 9.48 -4.30 6.03
C HIS A 52 8.41 -5.34 5.82
N THR A 53 8.36 -6.27 6.73
CA THR A 53 7.27 -7.24 6.76
C THR A 53 6.06 -6.71 7.52
N ASP A 54 6.25 -5.68 8.32
CA ASP A 54 5.16 -5.08 9.07
C ASP A 54 4.44 -4.07 8.18
N PRO A 55 3.20 -4.34 7.78
CA PRO A 55 2.48 -3.46 6.86
C PRO A 55 2.14 -2.09 7.46
N ARG A 56 2.33 -1.91 8.76
CA ARG A 56 2.02 -0.64 9.40
C ARG A 56 3.09 0.41 9.22
N ARG A 57 4.30 0.01 8.87
CA ARG A 57 5.44 0.94 8.89
C ARG A 57 5.50 1.90 7.72
N GLY A 58 5.05 1.49 6.57
CA GLY A 58 5.10 2.35 5.38
C GLY A 58 3.75 2.61 4.78
N ILE A 59 2.68 2.25 5.49
CA ILE A 59 1.32 2.43 5.02
C ILE A 59 0.53 3.17 6.08
N ASP A 60 -0.01 4.31 5.69
CA ASP A 60 -0.92 5.07 6.54
C ASP A 60 -2.31 5.05 5.94
N VAL A 61 -3.31 4.89 6.78
CA VAL A 61 -4.70 4.87 6.35
C VAL A 61 -5.46 5.90 7.16
N GLU A 62 -6.16 6.77 6.46
CA GLU A 62 -7.03 7.76 7.07
C GLU A 62 -8.46 7.38 6.79
N PHE A 63 -9.25 7.23 7.84
CA PHE A 63 -10.65 6.89 7.74
C PHE A 63 -11.49 8.16 7.83
N ILE A 64 -12.41 8.31 6.89
CA ILE A 64 -13.26 9.48 6.81
C ILE A 64 -14.70 9.01 6.94
N THR A 65 -15.38 9.54 7.93
CA THR A 65 -16.78 9.19 8.18
C THR A 65 -17.60 10.47 8.19
N GLY A 66 -18.89 10.33 8.00
CA GLY A 66 -19.82 11.40 8.28
C GLY A 66 -20.53 12.03 7.10
N GLN A 67 -20.07 11.83 5.88
CA GLN A 67 -20.72 12.45 4.73
C GLN A 67 -21.82 11.59 4.14
N ASP A 68 -21.62 10.30 4.11
CA ASP A 68 -22.63 9.37 3.66
C ASP A 68 -22.57 8.09 4.49
N VAL A 69 -23.33 7.08 4.09
CA VAL A 69 -23.46 5.84 4.84
C VAL A 69 -22.18 5.02 4.78
N ARG A 70 -21.37 5.23 3.74
CA ARG A 70 -20.19 4.43 3.54
C ARG A 70 -18.97 5.07 4.18
N THR A 71 -18.04 4.24 4.60
CA THR A 71 -16.75 4.69 5.09
C THR A 71 -15.84 4.95 3.92
N HIS A 72 -15.21 6.11 3.93
CA HIS A 72 -14.21 6.48 2.94
C HIS A 72 -12.83 6.37 3.56
N VAL A 73 -11.87 5.96 2.75
CA VAL A 73 -10.49 5.84 3.22
C VAL A 73 -9.54 6.54 2.25
N ARG A 74 -8.49 7.10 2.80
CA ARG A 74 -7.33 7.58 2.04
C ARG A 74 -6.15 6.75 2.46
N ILE A 75 -5.38 6.30 1.49
CA ILE A 75 -4.26 5.40 1.74
C ILE A 75 -2.99 6.08 1.28
N PHE A 76 -1.98 6.07 2.15
CA PHE A 76 -0.67 6.67 1.87
C PHE A 76 0.36 5.56 1.89
N LEU A 77 1.05 5.39 0.77
CA LEU A 77 2.03 4.32 0.59
C LEU A 77 3.40 4.92 0.38
N HIS A 78 4.39 4.38 1.08
CA HIS A 78 5.79 4.71 0.88
C HIS A 78 6.46 3.45 0.35
N VAL A 79 6.86 3.46 -0.92
CA VAL A 79 7.30 2.25 -1.59
C VAL A 79 8.72 2.40 -2.12
N VAL A 80 9.37 1.26 -2.27
CA VAL A 80 10.65 1.12 -2.94
C VAL A 80 10.39 0.39 -4.24
N VAL A 81 10.84 0.96 -5.33
CA VAL A 81 10.57 0.46 -6.68
C VAL A 81 11.85 -0.07 -7.27
N GLU A 82 11.74 -1.10 -8.10
CA GLU A 82 12.88 -1.67 -8.79
C GLU A 82 13.43 -0.69 -9.83
N TYR A 83 14.74 -0.56 -9.87
CA TYR A 83 15.40 0.27 -10.86
C TYR A 83 15.15 -0.27 -12.27
N GLY A 84 14.88 0.61 -13.18
CA GLY A 84 14.69 0.23 -14.59
C GLY A 84 13.24 0.10 -15.03
N VAL A 85 12.29 0.12 -14.09
CA VAL A 85 10.87 0.08 -14.47
C VAL A 85 10.37 1.50 -14.73
N GLN A 86 9.28 1.61 -15.47
CA GLN A 86 8.66 2.90 -15.72
C GLN A 86 7.81 3.29 -14.50
N LEU A 87 8.27 4.30 -13.76
CA LEU A 87 7.66 4.66 -12.48
C LEU A 87 6.19 5.04 -12.63
N ARG A 88 5.85 5.80 -13.67
CA ARG A 88 4.47 6.25 -13.85
C ARG A 88 3.52 5.07 -14.02
N SER A 89 3.91 4.09 -14.83
CA SER A 89 3.09 2.91 -15.06
C SER A 89 2.94 2.05 -13.81
N VAL A 90 4.05 1.87 -13.10
CA VAL A 90 4.05 1.05 -11.88
C VAL A 90 3.19 1.70 -10.81
N THR A 91 3.36 2.99 -10.58
CA THR A 91 2.60 3.67 -9.53
C THR A 91 1.12 3.77 -9.87
N SER A 92 0.79 3.99 -11.13
CA SER A 92 -0.61 4.02 -11.56
C SER A 92 -1.27 2.67 -11.35
N ARG A 93 -0.59 1.60 -11.73
CA ARG A 93 -1.10 0.24 -11.51
C ARG A 93 -1.25 -0.05 -10.02
N LEU A 94 -0.29 0.39 -9.23
CA LEU A 94 -0.34 0.23 -7.77
C LEU A 94 -1.59 0.89 -7.20
N GLN A 95 -1.88 2.12 -7.60
CA GLN A 95 -3.07 2.81 -7.13
C GLN A 95 -4.34 2.01 -7.43
N HIS A 96 -4.45 1.50 -8.65
CA HIS A 96 -5.61 0.71 -9.03
C HIS A 96 -5.72 -0.58 -8.24
N GLN A 97 -4.63 -1.27 -8.04
CA GLN A 97 -4.65 -2.55 -7.34
C GLN A 97 -4.96 -2.38 -5.86
N VAL A 98 -4.40 -1.37 -5.22
CA VAL A 98 -4.67 -1.11 -3.81
C VAL A 98 -6.12 -0.69 -3.62
N ALA A 99 -6.60 0.23 -4.44
CA ALA A 99 -7.99 0.68 -4.35
C ALA A 99 -8.95 -0.49 -4.55
N TYR A 100 -8.69 -1.31 -5.56
CA TYR A 100 -9.53 -2.46 -5.84
C TYR A 100 -9.53 -3.46 -4.68
N ALA A 101 -8.36 -3.80 -4.17
CA ALA A 101 -8.25 -4.79 -3.10
C ALA A 101 -9.01 -4.34 -1.85
N VAL A 102 -8.86 -3.08 -1.47
CA VAL A 102 -9.51 -2.56 -0.28
C VAL A 102 -11.02 -2.45 -0.50
N GLN A 103 -11.45 -1.88 -1.62
CA GLN A 103 -12.88 -1.72 -1.88
C GLN A 103 -13.59 -3.05 -2.02
N HIS A 104 -12.97 -3.99 -2.70
CA HIS A 104 -13.58 -5.30 -2.92
C HIS A 104 -13.72 -6.08 -1.62
N SER A 105 -12.73 -6.00 -0.74
CA SER A 105 -12.72 -6.80 0.47
C SER A 105 -13.53 -6.19 1.61
N THR A 106 -13.53 -4.87 1.73
CA THR A 106 -14.17 -4.22 2.87
C THR A 106 -15.49 -3.54 2.52
N GLY A 107 -15.69 -3.20 1.27
CA GLY A 107 -16.84 -2.39 0.86
C GLY A 107 -16.64 -0.90 1.11
N TYR A 108 -15.51 -0.49 1.64
CA TYR A 108 -15.21 0.93 1.82
C TYR A 108 -14.97 1.59 0.47
N ILE A 109 -15.11 2.90 0.43
CA ILE A 109 -14.78 3.69 -0.75
C ILE A 109 -13.37 4.24 -0.55
N VAL A 110 -12.48 3.93 -1.48
CA VAL A 110 -11.13 4.48 -1.46
C VAL A 110 -11.14 5.78 -2.24
N ASP A 111 -11.06 6.90 -1.51
CA ASP A 111 -11.09 8.22 -2.12
C ASP A 111 -9.81 8.51 -2.87
N SER A 112 -8.68 8.11 -2.32
CA SER A 112 -7.40 8.37 -2.94
C SER A 112 -6.35 7.40 -2.41
N VAL A 113 -5.37 7.14 -3.27
CA VAL A 113 -4.19 6.37 -2.90
C VAL A 113 -3.00 7.25 -3.27
N TYR A 114 -2.27 7.71 -2.26
CA TYR A 114 -1.08 8.52 -2.45
C TYR A 114 0.13 7.61 -2.43
N VAL A 115 0.95 7.69 -3.46
CA VAL A 115 2.14 6.86 -3.56
C VAL A 115 3.36 7.75 -3.51
N HIS A 116 4.19 7.53 -2.51
CA HIS A 116 5.49 8.17 -2.40
C HIS A 116 6.54 7.14 -2.76
N VAL A 117 7.30 7.36 -3.84
CA VAL A 117 8.41 6.50 -4.20
C VAL A 117 9.60 6.94 -3.39
N ALA A 118 9.89 6.18 -2.33
CA ALA A 118 10.90 6.57 -1.36
C ALA A 118 12.30 6.16 -1.77
N GLY A 119 12.42 5.21 -2.69
CA GLY A 119 13.73 4.76 -3.15
C GLY A 119 13.62 3.86 -4.35
N LEU A 120 14.76 3.67 -4.98
CA LEU A 120 14.91 2.71 -6.06
C LEU A 120 15.90 1.66 -5.60
N ARG A 121 15.55 0.41 -5.85
CA ARG A 121 16.46 -0.69 -5.53
C ARG A 121 17.08 -1.20 -6.81
N VAL A 122 18.40 -1.12 -6.87
CA VAL A 122 19.15 -1.83 -7.89
C VAL A 122 19.31 -3.24 -7.35
N THR A 123 18.95 -4.23 -8.16
CA THR A 123 19.20 -5.63 -7.83
C THR A 123 20.64 -5.73 -7.34
N SER A 124 20.95 -6.60 -6.42
CA SER A 124 22.22 -6.60 -5.70
C SER A 124 23.40 -6.20 -6.60
N VAL A 125 24.43 -5.61 -6.02
CA VAL A 125 25.61 -5.18 -6.77
C VAL A 125 26.16 -6.31 -7.62
N ALA A 126 26.10 -7.55 -7.09
CA ALA A 126 26.55 -8.72 -7.86
C ALA A 126 25.67 -8.96 -9.08
N ASP A 127 24.35 -8.84 -8.94
CA ASP A 127 23.44 -9.03 -10.06
C ASP A 127 23.59 -7.92 -11.10
N ALA A 128 23.74 -6.69 -10.63
CA ALA A 128 23.95 -5.56 -11.52
C ALA A 128 25.26 -5.73 -12.30
N ALA A 129 26.32 -6.17 -11.63
CA ALA A 129 27.60 -6.41 -12.28
C ALA A 129 27.51 -7.53 -13.30
N THR A 130 26.79 -8.60 -12.98
CA THR A 130 26.58 -9.71 -13.90
C THR A 130 25.80 -9.25 -15.12
N ASN A 131 24.74 -8.49 -14.92
CA ASN A 131 23.94 -7.98 -16.02
C ASN A 131 24.76 -7.04 -16.91
N ALA A 132 25.60 -6.21 -16.33
CA ALA A 132 26.47 -5.33 -17.08
C ALA A 132 27.47 -6.13 -17.93
N ARG A 133 28.03 -7.20 -17.39
CA ARG A 133 28.95 -8.06 -18.14
C ARG A 133 28.24 -8.76 -19.29
N LEU A 134 27.03 -9.22 -19.07
CA LEU A 134 26.26 -9.87 -20.12
C LEU A 134 25.91 -8.88 -21.23
N ALA A 135 25.65 -7.64 -20.88
CA ALA A 135 25.38 -6.60 -21.87
C ALA A 135 26.58 -6.25 -22.69
N ASP A 136 27.78 -6.38 -22.12
CA ASP A 136 29.03 -6.10 -22.81
C ASP A 136 29.58 -7.29 -23.59
N ALA A 137 29.02 -8.45 -23.43
CA ALA A 137 29.50 -9.67 -24.06
C ALA A 137 29.13 -9.71 -25.57
#